data_ac3897a58eac751041dd958c728c0629
#
_entry.id   ac3897a58eac751041dd958c728c0629
#
_cell.length_a   1.000
_cell.length_b   1.000
_cell.length_c   1.000
_cell.angle_alpha   90.00
_cell.angle_beta   90.00
_cell.angle_gamma   90.00
#
_symmetry.space_group_name_H-M   'P 1'
#
loop_
_entity.id
_entity.type
_entity.pdbx_description
1 polymer ?
#
loop_
_entity_poly.entity_id
_entity_poly.type
_entity_poly.pdbx_seq_one_letter_code
_entity_poly.pdbx_strand_id
1 'polypeptide(L)'
;MKKVILFAIMSLGQIICIYSQKIQAIDSLSLDSIIPEKVVQDSVFFTPKDSLYLNYIADIAEFVVKSIESVKPRYKMFKTENLYNLIELDTATGRLWLVQFGMNRSSSRMKVEIDDSSLLYDWEDIIPGRFELYPTSNMYTFILLDTHRGRTYQVQWHTEPSKRFRILIY
;
A
#
# COMPACT_ATOMS: atom_id res chain seq x y z
N MET A 1 -5.61 -19.76 -29.03
CA MET A 1 -4.86 -18.69 -28.33
C MET A 1 -5.36 -18.41 -26.90
N LYS A 2 -6.65 -18.29 -26.61
CA LYS A 2 -7.16 -18.00 -25.23
C LYS A 2 -6.81 -19.06 -24.17
N LYS A 3 -6.74 -20.36 -24.53
CA LYS A 3 -6.39 -21.44 -23.58
C LYS A 3 -4.91 -21.45 -23.17
N VAL A 4 -4.00 -21.00 -24.03
CA VAL A 4 -2.57 -20.92 -23.73
C VAL A 4 -2.27 -19.77 -22.76
N ILE A 5 -2.98 -18.64 -22.91
CA ILE A 5 -2.84 -17.48 -22.00
C ILE A 5 -3.36 -17.82 -20.60
N LEU A 6 -4.44 -18.58 -20.47
CA LEU A 6 -4.98 -18.98 -19.17
C LEU A 6 -4.03 -19.92 -18.41
N PHE A 7 -3.36 -20.84 -19.13
CA PHE A 7 -2.34 -21.73 -18.53
C PHE A 7 -1.10 -20.97 -18.06
N ALA A 8 -0.66 -19.96 -18.81
CA ALA A 8 0.46 -19.10 -18.43
C ALA A 8 0.15 -18.28 -17.15
N ILE A 9 -1.06 -17.76 -17.02
CA ILE A 9 -1.49 -16.98 -15.83
C ILE A 9 -1.59 -17.89 -14.59
N MET A 10 -2.06 -19.13 -14.72
CA MET A 10 -2.10 -20.07 -13.59
C MET A 10 -0.70 -20.52 -13.16
N SER A 11 0.25 -20.69 -14.08
CA SER A 11 1.65 -21.02 -13.74
C SER A 11 2.38 -19.85 -13.09
N LEU A 12 2.12 -18.61 -13.50
CA LEU A 12 2.66 -17.41 -12.84
C LEU A 12 2.15 -17.28 -11.38
N GLY A 13 0.87 -17.55 -11.13
CA GLY A 13 0.29 -17.52 -9.79
C GLY A 13 0.95 -18.52 -8.84
N GLN A 14 1.28 -19.72 -9.33
CA GLN A 14 2.01 -20.74 -8.55
C GLN A 14 3.46 -20.34 -8.29
N ILE A 15 4.15 -19.74 -9.27
CA ILE A 15 5.52 -19.24 -9.13
C ILE A 15 5.57 -18.11 -8.11
N ILE A 16 4.63 -17.15 -8.14
CA ILE A 16 4.55 -16.06 -7.18
C ILE A 16 4.29 -16.59 -5.76
N CYS A 17 3.42 -17.59 -5.60
CA CYS A 17 3.15 -18.21 -4.31
C CYS A 17 4.39 -18.93 -3.74
N ILE A 18 5.14 -19.62 -4.57
CA ILE A 18 6.40 -20.30 -4.17
C ILE A 18 7.48 -19.28 -3.80
N TYR A 19 7.59 -18.17 -4.52
CA TYR A 19 8.54 -17.10 -4.21
C TYR A 19 8.17 -16.36 -2.93
N SER A 20 6.89 -16.07 -2.70
CA SER A 20 6.41 -15.44 -1.46
C SER A 20 6.70 -16.29 -0.22
N GLN A 21 6.51 -17.61 -0.31
CA GLN A 21 6.86 -18.53 0.78
C GLN A 21 8.38 -18.65 1.00
N LYS A 22 9.19 -18.56 -0.07
CA LYS A 22 10.66 -18.57 0.05
C LYS A 22 11.22 -17.27 0.63
N ILE A 23 10.65 -16.12 0.33
CA ILE A 23 11.08 -14.83 0.90
C ILE A 23 10.83 -14.81 2.42
N GLN A 24 9.70 -15.32 2.90
CA GLN A 24 9.44 -15.43 4.34
C GLN A 24 10.36 -16.45 5.06
N ALA A 25 10.89 -17.44 4.33
CA ALA A 25 11.83 -18.41 4.88
C ALA A 25 13.28 -17.90 4.89
N ILE A 26 13.64 -16.92 4.04
CA ILE A 26 15.01 -16.37 3.96
C ILE A 26 15.32 -15.44 5.14
N ASP A 27 14.34 -14.75 5.71
CA ASP A 27 14.52 -13.90 6.91
C ASP A 27 14.83 -14.69 8.21
N SER A 28 14.72 -16.01 8.20
CA SER A 28 14.91 -16.85 9.38
C SER A 28 16.09 -17.83 9.33
N LEU A 29 16.85 -17.90 8.24
CA LEU A 29 17.93 -18.87 8.06
C LEU A 29 19.25 -18.21 7.65
N SER A 30 20.32 -18.51 8.38
CA SER A 30 21.68 -18.12 8.00
C SER A 30 22.06 -18.70 6.64
N LEU A 31 22.71 -17.89 5.78
CA LEU A 31 23.03 -18.18 4.37
C LEU A 31 23.86 -19.47 4.17
N ASP A 32 24.53 -19.96 5.20
CA ASP A 32 25.46 -21.10 5.12
C ASP A 32 24.80 -22.49 5.13
N SER A 33 23.49 -22.57 5.32
CA SER A 33 22.76 -23.86 5.39
C SER A 33 21.91 -24.21 4.16
N ILE A 34 21.92 -23.39 3.12
CA ILE A 34 20.96 -23.49 2.00
C ILE A 34 21.60 -24.03 0.69
N ILE A 35 22.90 -24.27 0.63
CA ILE A 35 23.51 -24.90 -0.54
C ILE A 35 23.54 -26.40 -0.33
N PRO A 36 22.63 -27.18 -0.90
CA PRO A 36 22.75 -28.64 -0.87
C PRO A 36 23.94 -29.03 -1.74
N GLU A 37 24.87 -29.76 -1.14
CA GLU A 37 26.12 -30.29 -1.72
C GLU A 37 25.88 -31.17 -2.99
N LYS A 38 24.62 -31.38 -3.37
CA LYS A 38 24.21 -32.26 -4.46
C LYS A 38 23.86 -31.58 -5.79
N VAL A 39 23.99 -30.24 -5.89
CA VAL A 39 23.66 -29.47 -7.12
C VAL A 39 24.85 -29.34 -8.07
N VAL A 40 26.03 -29.82 -7.69
CA VAL A 40 27.27 -29.64 -8.46
C VAL A 40 27.45 -30.67 -9.58
N GLN A 41 26.60 -31.69 -9.73
CA GLN A 41 26.88 -32.81 -10.62
C GLN A 41 26.05 -32.91 -11.92
N ASP A 42 25.04 -32.07 -12.09
CA ASP A 42 24.37 -31.93 -13.39
C ASP A 42 24.65 -30.55 -13.97
N SER A 43 25.71 -30.44 -14.77
CA SER A 43 25.97 -29.27 -15.60
C SER A 43 24.85 -29.09 -16.60
N VAL A 44 23.79 -28.39 -16.24
CA VAL A 44 22.80 -27.91 -17.20
C VAL A 44 23.49 -26.87 -18.06
N PHE A 45 23.96 -27.28 -19.25
CA PHE A 45 24.48 -26.36 -20.25
C PHE A 45 23.32 -25.50 -20.77
N PHE A 46 23.18 -24.28 -20.24
CA PHE A 46 22.29 -23.29 -20.83
C PHE A 46 22.85 -22.86 -22.19
N THR A 47 22.07 -23.00 -23.22
CA THR A 47 22.41 -22.45 -24.54
C THR A 47 22.27 -20.92 -24.49
N PRO A 48 22.93 -20.16 -25.42
CA PRO A 48 22.71 -18.70 -25.50
C PRO A 48 21.23 -18.30 -25.63
N LYS A 49 20.43 -19.19 -26.22
CA LYS A 49 18.99 -19.04 -26.39
C LYS A 49 18.23 -19.12 -25.03
N ASP A 50 18.64 -20.03 -24.17
CA ASP A 50 18.06 -20.23 -22.85
C ASP A 50 18.40 -19.03 -21.92
N SER A 51 19.62 -18.50 -22.07
CA SER A 51 20.05 -17.27 -21.36
C SER A 51 19.18 -16.06 -21.75
N LEU A 52 18.83 -15.93 -23.04
CA LEU A 52 17.94 -14.85 -23.51
C LEU A 52 16.54 -14.97 -22.91
N TYR A 53 16.00 -16.18 -22.82
CA TYR A 53 14.70 -16.45 -22.19
C TYR A 53 14.72 -16.17 -20.70
N LEU A 54 15.77 -16.56 -20.00
CA LEU A 54 15.91 -16.30 -18.55
C LEU A 54 16.00 -14.81 -18.26
N ASN A 55 16.73 -14.02 -19.04
CA ASN A 55 16.80 -12.58 -18.91
C ASN A 55 15.42 -11.93 -19.16
N TYR A 56 14.71 -12.35 -20.20
CA TYR A 56 13.36 -11.85 -20.50
C TYR A 56 12.36 -12.16 -19.36
N ILE A 57 12.43 -13.35 -18.76
CA ILE A 57 11.60 -13.71 -17.61
C ILE A 57 11.97 -12.87 -16.38
N ALA A 58 13.27 -12.61 -16.17
CA ALA A 58 13.73 -11.76 -15.08
C ALA A 58 13.23 -10.32 -15.23
N ASP A 59 13.30 -9.75 -16.43
CA ASP A 59 12.79 -8.40 -16.73
C ASP A 59 11.28 -8.29 -16.49
N ILE A 60 10.50 -9.29 -16.91
CA ILE A 60 9.06 -9.34 -16.63
C ILE A 60 8.79 -9.46 -15.13
N ALA A 61 9.53 -10.31 -14.43
CA ALA A 61 9.37 -10.48 -12.99
C ALA A 61 9.68 -9.17 -12.24
N GLU A 62 10.74 -8.47 -12.60
CA GLU A 62 11.09 -7.17 -12.04
C GLU A 62 10.01 -6.11 -12.31
N PHE A 63 9.49 -6.05 -13.55
CA PHE A 63 8.38 -5.16 -13.89
C PHE A 63 7.12 -5.44 -13.08
N VAL A 64 6.76 -6.73 -12.91
CA VAL A 64 5.60 -7.15 -12.12
C VAL A 64 5.78 -6.79 -10.65
N VAL A 65 6.95 -7.05 -10.06
CA VAL A 65 7.26 -6.70 -8.67
C VAL A 65 7.16 -5.20 -8.46
N LYS A 66 7.78 -4.38 -9.30
CA LYS A 66 7.67 -2.90 -9.25
C LYS A 66 6.22 -2.43 -9.41
N SER A 67 5.44 -3.08 -10.27
CA SER A 67 4.02 -2.75 -10.46
C SER A 67 3.19 -3.06 -9.21
N ILE A 68 3.46 -4.17 -8.51
CA ILE A 68 2.80 -4.55 -7.26
C ILE A 68 3.19 -3.60 -6.13
N GLU A 69 4.48 -3.28 -6.00
CA GLU A 69 4.98 -2.33 -4.99
C GLU A 69 4.44 -0.91 -5.18
N SER A 70 4.08 -0.54 -6.41
CA SER A 70 3.48 0.75 -6.73
C SER A 70 2.01 0.87 -6.35
N VAL A 71 1.32 -0.25 -6.02
CA VAL A 71 -0.10 -0.24 -5.62
C VAL A 71 -0.22 0.35 -4.23
N LYS A 72 -0.57 1.63 -4.16
CA LYS A 72 -0.84 2.30 -2.91
C LYS A 72 -2.22 1.91 -2.36
N PRO A 73 -2.36 1.65 -1.06
CA PRO A 73 -3.66 1.30 -0.47
C PRO A 73 -4.61 2.50 -0.55
N ARG A 74 -5.89 2.21 -0.87
CA ARG A 74 -6.92 3.25 -0.94
C ARG A 74 -7.19 3.90 0.43
N TYR A 75 -7.24 3.11 1.49
CA TYR A 75 -7.47 3.62 2.83
C TYR A 75 -6.23 3.47 3.70
N LYS A 76 -5.88 4.53 4.43
CA LYS A 76 -4.77 4.53 5.39
C LYS A 76 -5.22 5.05 6.74
N MET A 77 -4.66 4.45 7.81
CA MET A 77 -4.87 4.88 9.19
C MET A 77 -3.65 5.62 9.70
N PHE A 78 -3.88 6.78 10.30
CA PHE A 78 -2.85 7.62 10.89
C PHE A 78 -3.06 7.72 12.40
N LYS A 79 -1.98 7.54 13.15
CA LYS A 79 -2.01 7.71 14.61
C LYS A 79 -2.12 9.19 14.96
N THR A 80 -2.89 9.47 16.02
CA THR A 80 -2.86 10.75 16.69
C THR A 80 -2.06 10.61 17.99
N GLU A 81 -1.76 11.73 18.65
CA GLU A 81 -1.18 11.72 19.99
C GLU A 81 -2.16 11.18 21.06
N ASN A 82 -3.44 11.08 20.74
CA ASN A 82 -4.44 10.47 21.61
C ASN A 82 -4.46 8.94 21.37
N LEU A 83 -4.26 8.19 22.46
CA LEU A 83 -4.17 6.73 22.43
C LEU A 83 -5.37 6.03 21.76
N TYR A 84 -6.57 6.61 21.86
CA TYR A 84 -7.82 5.97 21.41
C TYR A 84 -8.36 6.50 20.09
N ASN A 85 -7.66 7.44 19.45
CA ASN A 85 -8.11 8.08 18.22
C ASN A 85 -7.13 7.87 17.08
N LEU A 86 -7.68 7.52 15.92
CA LEU A 86 -6.96 7.43 14.66
C LEU A 86 -7.67 8.29 13.61
N ILE A 87 -6.94 8.72 12.61
CA ILE A 87 -7.53 9.34 11.41
C ILE A 87 -7.49 8.34 10.26
N GLU A 88 -8.62 8.09 9.63
CA GLU A 88 -8.70 7.34 8.39
C GLU A 88 -8.77 8.30 7.21
N LEU A 89 -7.91 8.07 6.23
CA LEU A 89 -7.85 8.81 4.97
C LEU A 89 -8.22 7.89 3.82
N ASP A 90 -9.17 8.31 2.98
CA ASP A 90 -9.30 7.80 1.61
C ASP A 90 -8.24 8.49 0.75
N THR A 91 -7.15 7.79 0.48
CA THR A 91 -6.00 8.32 -0.26
C THR A 91 -6.32 8.65 -1.72
N ALA A 92 -7.45 8.19 -2.22
CA ALA A 92 -7.88 8.43 -3.59
C ALA A 92 -8.74 9.70 -3.73
N THR A 93 -9.52 10.06 -2.70
CA THR A 93 -10.48 11.16 -2.75
C THR A 93 -10.20 12.30 -1.77
N GLY A 94 -9.32 12.09 -0.80
CA GLY A 94 -8.99 13.04 0.25
C GLY A 94 -10.03 13.14 1.38
N ARG A 95 -11.03 12.26 1.42
CA ARG A 95 -12.01 12.18 2.52
C ARG A 95 -11.36 11.72 3.81
N LEU A 96 -11.85 12.23 4.94
CA LEU A 96 -11.24 12.02 6.25
C LEU A 96 -12.27 11.68 7.32
N TRP A 97 -11.96 10.69 8.14
CA TRP A 97 -12.77 10.27 9.28
C TRP A 97 -11.94 10.18 10.55
N LEU A 98 -12.54 10.55 11.66
CA LEU A 98 -12.04 10.24 13.00
C LEU A 98 -12.56 8.85 13.38
N VAL A 99 -11.65 7.95 13.74
CA VAL A 99 -11.96 6.61 14.24
C VAL A 99 -11.56 6.55 15.71
N GLN A 100 -12.52 6.42 16.59
CA GLN A 100 -12.30 6.22 18.02
C GLN A 100 -12.55 4.77 18.39
N PHE A 101 -11.66 4.21 19.18
CA PHE A 101 -11.81 2.88 19.77
C PHE A 101 -11.61 2.92 21.27
N GLY A 102 -12.13 1.94 21.99
CA GLY A 102 -12.00 1.85 23.44
C GLY A 102 -11.98 0.41 23.90
N MET A 103 -11.42 0.19 25.10
CA MET A 103 -11.20 -1.17 25.64
C MET A 103 -12.47 -1.83 26.15
N ASN A 104 -13.48 -1.07 26.59
CA ASN A 104 -14.49 -1.64 27.48
C ASN A 104 -15.93 -1.73 26.99
N ARG A 105 -16.40 -1.08 25.92
CA ARG A 105 -17.81 -1.22 25.44
C ARG A 105 -18.03 -0.59 24.06
N SER A 106 -19.15 -0.97 23.42
CA SER A 106 -19.58 -0.45 22.10
C SER A 106 -19.78 1.08 22.08
N SER A 107 -20.10 1.71 23.21
CA SER A 107 -20.29 3.16 23.32
C SER A 107 -19.02 3.99 23.15
N SER A 108 -17.83 3.38 23.26
CA SER A 108 -16.55 4.06 23.03
C SER A 108 -15.99 3.86 21.61
N ARG A 109 -16.76 3.23 20.72
CA ARG A 109 -16.35 3.00 19.34
C ARG A 109 -17.20 3.86 18.43
N MET A 110 -16.54 4.69 17.64
CA MET A 110 -17.23 5.52 16.64
C MET A 110 -16.31 5.79 15.45
N LYS A 111 -16.93 5.92 14.28
CA LYS A 111 -16.33 6.50 13.10
C LYS A 111 -17.18 7.67 12.67
N VAL A 112 -16.59 8.85 12.65
CA VAL A 112 -17.29 10.10 12.34
C VAL A 112 -16.49 10.92 11.34
N GLU A 113 -17.17 11.71 10.54
CA GLU A 113 -16.53 12.53 9.53
C GLU A 113 -15.73 13.65 10.16
N ILE A 114 -14.52 13.89 9.64
CA ILE A 114 -13.78 15.14 9.79
C ILE A 114 -14.19 16.04 8.62
N ASP A 115 -14.10 15.50 7.41
CA ASP A 115 -14.61 16.05 6.16
C ASP A 115 -14.77 14.89 5.15
N ASP A 116 -15.99 14.58 4.78
CA ASP A 116 -16.35 13.49 3.88
C ASP A 116 -16.56 13.95 2.42
N SER A 117 -16.33 15.23 2.13
CA SER A 117 -16.38 15.73 0.77
C SER A 117 -15.18 15.26 -0.04
N SER A 118 -15.41 14.84 -1.30
CA SER A 118 -14.34 14.52 -2.23
C SER A 118 -13.60 15.76 -2.66
N LEU A 119 -12.27 15.69 -2.72
CA LEU A 119 -11.43 16.74 -3.32
C LEU A 119 -11.25 16.59 -4.83
N LEU A 120 -11.78 15.49 -5.40
CA LEU A 120 -11.80 15.25 -6.84
C LEU A 120 -12.89 16.05 -7.51
N TYR A 121 -12.63 16.53 -8.71
CA TYR A 121 -13.67 16.94 -9.63
C TYR A 121 -14.34 15.72 -10.28
N ASP A 122 -15.55 15.87 -10.79
CA ASP A 122 -16.37 14.78 -11.35
C ASP A 122 -15.71 14.05 -12.53
N TRP A 123 -14.77 14.72 -13.22
CA TRP A 123 -14.04 14.16 -14.37
C TRP A 123 -12.67 13.53 -14.01
N GLU A 124 -12.32 13.50 -12.74
CA GLU A 124 -11.02 12.95 -12.31
C GLU A 124 -11.11 11.49 -11.94
N ASP A 125 -10.07 10.75 -12.32
CA ASP A 125 -9.92 9.35 -11.96
C ASP A 125 -9.65 9.18 -10.47
N ILE A 126 -10.23 8.12 -9.92
CA ILE A 126 -10.02 7.69 -8.53
C ILE A 126 -8.70 6.92 -8.44
N ILE A 127 -7.62 7.60 -8.06
CA ILE A 127 -6.26 7.04 -8.01
C ILE A 127 -5.81 6.89 -6.54
N PRO A 128 -5.72 5.65 -6.01
CA PRO A 128 -5.22 5.42 -4.66
C PRO A 128 -3.80 5.97 -4.47
N GLY A 129 -3.55 6.56 -3.29
CA GLY A 129 -2.26 7.13 -2.94
C GLY A 129 -2.02 8.55 -3.44
N ARG A 130 -3.04 9.20 -4.04
CA ARG A 130 -2.98 10.60 -4.46
C ARG A 130 -2.88 11.55 -3.27
N PHE A 131 -3.63 11.29 -2.20
CA PHE A 131 -3.63 12.13 -1.01
C PHE A 131 -2.76 11.53 0.08
N GLU A 132 -1.95 12.37 0.72
CA GLU A 132 -1.07 11.99 1.82
C GLU A 132 -1.30 12.91 3.03
N LEU A 133 -1.32 12.32 4.24
CA LEU A 133 -1.57 13.04 5.48
C LEU A 133 -0.30 13.08 6.33
N TYR A 134 0.09 14.26 6.76
CA TYR A 134 1.30 14.51 7.54
C TYR A 134 0.92 15.02 8.94
N PRO A 135 1.42 14.40 10.01
CA PRO A 135 1.23 14.91 11.36
C PRO A 135 2.01 16.21 11.54
N THR A 136 1.51 17.07 12.45
CA THR A 136 2.22 18.28 12.90
C THR A 136 2.59 18.15 14.37
N SER A 137 3.32 19.14 14.91
CA SER A 137 3.58 19.21 16.35
C SER A 137 2.33 19.50 17.19
N ASN A 138 1.24 19.95 16.57
CA ASN A 138 -0.04 20.13 17.24
C ASN A 138 -0.85 18.82 17.17
N MET A 139 -1.18 18.24 18.30
CA MET A 139 -1.87 16.96 18.41
C MET A 139 -3.21 16.87 17.64
N TYR A 140 -3.87 18.01 17.40
CA TYR A 140 -5.15 18.07 16.72
C TYR A 140 -5.04 18.37 15.22
N THR A 141 -3.85 18.70 14.73
CA THR A 141 -3.67 19.24 13.38
C THR A 141 -2.81 18.33 12.52
N PHE A 142 -3.26 18.12 11.30
CA PHE A 142 -2.52 17.44 10.23
C PHE A 142 -2.49 18.32 8.98
N ILE A 143 -1.55 18.03 8.09
CA ILE A 143 -1.50 18.62 6.77
C ILE A 143 -1.84 17.53 5.75
N LEU A 144 -2.85 17.78 4.92
CA LEU A 144 -3.21 16.92 3.80
C LEU A 144 -2.64 17.51 2.52
N LEU A 145 -1.89 16.68 1.77
CA LEU A 145 -1.30 17.05 0.48
C LEU A 145 -1.98 16.29 -0.66
N ASP A 146 -2.46 16.99 -1.67
CA ASP A 146 -2.76 16.44 -2.99
C ASP A 146 -1.46 16.35 -3.79
N THR A 147 -0.89 15.16 -3.91
CA THR A 147 0.40 14.94 -4.58
C THR A 147 0.37 15.18 -6.09
N HIS A 148 -0.83 15.18 -6.70
CA HIS A 148 -1.01 15.43 -8.13
C HIS A 148 -1.08 16.92 -8.46
N ARG A 149 -1.70 17.73 -7.58
CA ARG A 149 -1.92 19.16 -7.82
C ARG A 149 -1.08 20.08 -6.95
N GLY A 150 -0.38 19.52 -5.96
CA GLY A 150 0.39 20.28 -5.00
C GLY A 150 -0.46 21.10 -4.02
N ARG A 151 -1.78 20.88 -3.97
CA ARG A 151 -2.66 21.59 -3.03
C ARG A 151 -2.47 21.05 -1.64
N THR A 152 -2.41 21.96 -0.68
CA THR A 152 -2.19 21.65 0.73
C THR A 152 -3.37 22.12 1.55
N TYR A 153 -3.82 21.30 2.51
CA TYR A 153 -4.96 21.60 3.36
C TYR A 153 -4.57 21.41 4.82
N GLN A 154 -5.01 22.32 5.65
CA GLN A 154 -5.02 22.12 7.10
C GLN A 154 -6.21 21.24 7.47
N VAL A 155 -5.95 20.17 8.21
CA VAL A 155 -6.95 19.25 8.75
C VAL A 155 -6.92 19.35 10.27
N GLN A 156 -8.05 19.63 10.89
CA GLN A 156 -8.19 19.58 12.35
C GLN A 156 -9.22 18.52 12.72
N TRP A 157 -8.80 17.58 13.55
CA TRP A 157 -9.68 16.60 14.15
C TRP A 157 -10.03 16.99 15.59
N HIS A 158 -11.23 16.65 16.03
CA HIS A 158 -11.66 16.81 17.40
C HIS A 158 -12.84 15.88 17.68
N THR A 159 -13.10 15.53 18.96
CA THR A 159 -14.29 14.80 19.38
C THR A 159 -15.56 15.62 19.18
N GLU A 160 -15.51 16.94 19.37
CA GLU A 160 -16.61 17.86 19.08
C GLU A 160 -16.71 18.15 17.58
N PRO A 161 -17.91 17.97 16.98
CA PRO A 161 -18.10 18.19 15.53
C PRO A 161 -17.75 19.60 15.06
N SER A 162 -18.09 20.62 15.83
CA SER A 162 -17.87 22.04 15.49
C SER A 162 -16.40 22.45 15.39
N LYS A 163 -15.49 21.62 15.89
CA LYS A 163 -14.04 21.86 15.86
C LYS A 163 -13.32 21.05 14.77
N ARG A 164 -14.05 20.29 13.94
CA ARG A 164 -13.49 19.51 12.83
C ARG A 164 -13.56 20.34 11.56
N PHE A 165 -12.48 20.34 10.80
CA PHE A 165 -12.47 20.98 9.49
C PHE A 165 -11.30 20.52 8.63
N ARG A 166 -11.43 20.75 7.33
CA ARG A 166 -10.36 20.73 6.34
C ARG A 166 -10.44 22.00 5.52
N ILE A 167 -9.39 22.81 5.53
CA ILE A 167 -9.35 24.12 4.86
C ILE A 167 -8.11 24.20 3.97
N LEU A 168 -8.29 24.69 2.74
CA LEU A 168 -7.18 24.94 1.79
C LEU A 168 -6.22 25.98 2.37
N ILE A 169 -4.92 25.71 2.28
CA ILE A 169 -3.84 26.65 2.57
C ILE A 169 -3.44 27.30 1.25
N TYR A 170 -3.45 28.64 1.20
CA TYR A 170 -3.11 29.44 0.03
C TYR A 170 -1.64 29.85 0.03
#